data_fbabe43870e845285de6d142a36c52da
#
_entry.id   fbabe43870e845285de6d142a36c52da
#
_cell.length_a   1.000
_cell.length_b   1.000
_cell.length_c   1.000
_cell.angle_alpha   90.00
_cell.angle_beta   90.00
_cell.angle_gamma   90.00
#
_symmetry.space_group_name_H-M   'P 1'
#
loop_
_entity.id
_entity.type
_entity.pdbx_description
1 polymer ?
#
loop_
_entity_poly.entity_id
_entity_poly.type
_entity_poly.pdbx_seq_one_letter_code
_entity_poly.pdbx_strand_id
1 'polypeptide(L)'
;MTNSSGNTLDVQFLLSSRKQPRRVQVLIGKQFGLEWTDFQIERRTIVIVHGFLSHGQQSWINEMEKAFLQWNDVNVVIVDWSAGGNTWNYYKAAVNTKVIGYQIARFVEHVQNATTSVQSDSDNNNWGPLHLVGHSLGAHICGFAAKELKKRRSKWRVQRITGLDPAQPCFKNVDSTMKLHKSDAPFVDIIHTNGKLLSEIGLGLPEPIGHVDFYPNGGRSQPGCVKIDSSYFEYLPIPLRAINKSICSHGRSYVYLTESLISEVKHNCTFWAHHWDLSYRNLKQVATESCDKTICAEMGINAINYPQRGTFFVATSNIPPFCVNGTRIINEVVMQLERDYADELCD
;
A
#
# COMPACT_ATOMS: atom_id res chain seq x y z
N MET A 1 38.54 18.14 10.98
CA MET A 1 37.55 18.19 9.88
C MET A 1 37.40 16.76 9.35
N THR A 2 36.48 16.01 9.91
CA THR A 2 36.26 14.60 9.56
C THR A 2 35.15 14.53 8.54
N ASN A 3 35.48 14.08 7.34
CA ASN A 3 34.52 13.76 6.27
C ASN A 3 33.58 12.62 6.76
N SER A 4 32.38 12.96 7.17
CA SER A 4 31.30 11.99 7.31
C SER A 4 30.66 11.77 5.93
N SER A 5 31.24 10.87 5.14
CA SER A 5 30.54 10.27 4.01
C SER A 5 29.47 9.32 4.58
N GLY A 6 28.37 9.90 5.06
CA GLY A 6 27.18 9.12 5.37
C GLY A 6 26.69 8.47 4.08
N ASN A 7 26.63 7.14 4.03
CA ASN A 7 26.08 6.35 2.95
C ASN A 7 24.66 6.86 2.65
N THR A 8 24.51 7.81 1.74
CA THR A 8 23.24 8.19 1.19
C THR A 8 22.83 7.07 0.25
N LEU A 9 21.78 6.33 0.65
CA LEU A 9 21.16 5.33 -0.24
C LEU A 9 20.69 6.05 -1.51
N ASP A 10 20.99 5.46 -2.66
CA ASP A 10 20.49 5.96 -3.95
C ASP A 10 18.99 5.70 -4.05
N VAL A 11 18.21 6.78 -4.05
CA VAL A 11 16.75 6.76 -4.14
C VAL A 11 16.34 7.63 -5.31
N GLN A 12 15.64 7.04 -6.28
CA GLN A 12 15.15 7.76 -7.45
C GLN A 12 13.68 8.16 -7.26
N PHE A 13 13.35 9.38 -7.68
CA PHE A 13 11.99 9.91 -7.71
C PHE A 13 11.58 10.10 -9.16
N LEU A 14 10.62 9.33 -9.63
CA LEU A 14 10.17 9.28 -11.01
C LEU A 14 8.76 9.84 -11.09
N LEU A 15 8.61 11.00 -11.69
CA LEU A 15 7.35 11.74 -11.78
C LEU A 15 6.67 11.55 -13.12
N SER A 16 5.36 11.35 -13.09
CA SER A 16 4.48 11.33 -14.25
C SER A 16 3.17 12.07 -13.96
N SER A 17 2.43 12.39 -15.01
CA SER A 17 1.08 12.95 -14.94
C SER A 17 0.27 12.46 -16.13
N ARG A 18 -1.05 12.77 -16.15
CA ARG A 18 -1.91 12.42 -17.28
C ARG A 18 -1.44 13.05 -18.61
N LYS A 19 -0.91 14.28 -18.57
CA LYS A 19 -0.35 14.95 -19.75
C LYS A 19 1.04 14.48 -20.11
N GLN A 20 1.81 14.02 -19.12
CA GLN A 20 3.16 13.50 -19.29
C GLN A 20 3.27 12.11 -18.64
N PRO A 21 2.73 11.05 -19.30
CA PRO A 21 2.72 9.69 -18.74
C PRO A 21 4.12 9.05 -18.74
N ARG A 22 5.07 9.57 -19.53
CA ARG A 22 6.47 9.15 -19.47
C ARG A 22 7.11 9.73 -18.20
N ARG A 23 7.64 8.86 -17.36
CA ARG A 23 8.31 9.24 -16.12
C ARG A 23 9.54 10.10 -16.38
N VAL A 24 9.67 11.15 -15.62
CA VAL A 24 10.85 12.02 -15.57
C VAL A 24 11.47 11.88 -14.19
N GLN A 25 12.78 11.66 -14.14
CA GLN A 25 13.49 11.62 -12.87
C GLN A 25 13.66 13.05 -12.32
N VAL A 26 13.22 13.22 -11.07
CA VAL A 26 13.37 14.48 -10.32
C VAL A 26 14.44 14.30 -9.26
N LEU A 27 15.44 15.16 -9.25
CA LEU A 27 16.60 15.08 -8.38
C LEU A 27 16.43 16.02 -7.17
N ILE A 28 17.04 15.63 -6.04
CA ILE A 28 17.17 16.54 -4.88
C ILE A 28 18.49 17.25 -5.01
N GLY A 29 18.50 18.56 -5.28
CA GLY A 29 19.73 19.33 -5.41
C GLY A 29 19.61 20.52 -6.37
N LYS A 30 20.75 20.99 -6.89
CA LYS A 30 20.81 22.17 -7.77
C LYS A 30 20.17 21.96 -9.15
N GLN A 31 20.24 20.74 -9.69
CA GLN A 31 19.57 20.34 -10.94
C GLN A 31 18.32 19.54 -10.57
N PHE A 32 17.27 20.24 -10.25
CA PHE A 32 16.07 19.62 -9.69
C PHE A 32 15.24 18.87 -10.74
N GLY A 33 15.09 19.41 -11.93
CA GLY A 33 14.39 18.76 -13.04
C GLY A 33 12.85 18.82 -12.96
N LEU A 34 12.28 19.47 -11.94
CA LEU A 34 10.84 19.62 -11.81
C LEU A 34 10.25 20.49 -12.93
N GLU A 35 11.04 21.45 -13.40
CA GLU A 35 10.72 22.37 -14.50
C GLU A 35 10.51 21.65 -15.85
N TRP A 36 10.97 20.42 -15.98
CA TRP A 36 10.78 19.60 -17.18
C TRP A 36 9.60 18.64 -17.06
N THR A 37 8.83 18.76 -15.97
CA THR A 37 7.68 17.92 -15.70
C THR A 37 6.37 18.70 -15.82
N ASP A 38 5.25 17.99 -15.98
CA ASP A 38 3.91 18.57 -15.88
C ASP A 38 3.41 18.55 -14.41
N PHE A 39 4.31 18.79 -13.45
CA PHE A 39 3.93 18.89 -12.05
C PHE A 39 3.05 20.11 -11.80
N GLN A 40 1.91 19.91 -11.15
CA GLN A 40 1.00 20.99 -10.73
C GLN A 40 0.79 20.89 -9.21
N ILE A 41 1.03 21.98 -8.51
CA ILE A 41 1.01 22.04 -7.05
C ILE A 41 -0.38 21.74 -6.46
N GLU A 42 -1.44 22.13 -7.16
CA GLU A 42 -2.83 21.99 -6.70
C GLU A 42 -3.36 20.56 -6.90
N ARG A 43 -2.73 19.78 -7.78
CA ARG A 43 -3.12 18.40 -8.01
C ARG A 43 -2.82 17.56 -6.78
N ARG A 44 -3.67 16.57 -6.53
CA ARG A 44 -3.33 15.49 -5.61
C ARG A 44 -2.02 14.83 -6.07
N THR A 45 -1.08 14.65 -5.14
CA THR A 45 0.17 13.94 -5.42
C THR A 45 0.14 12.57 -4.76
N ILE A 46 0.30 11.53 -5.58
CA ILE A 46 0.37 10.12 -5.18
C ILE A 46 1.85 9.72 -5.17
N VAL A 47 2.34 9.22 -4.04
CA VAL A 47 3.72 8.69 -3.92
C VAL A 47 3.64 7.19 -3.72
N ILE A 48 4.13 6.40 -4.69
CA ILE A 48 4.10 4.94 -4.67
C ILE A 48 5.48 4.41 -4.26
N VAL A 49 5.51 3.58 -3.21
CA VAL A 49 6.75 3.04 -2.62
C VAL A 49 6.71 1.53 -2.62
N HIS A 50 7.64 0.89 -3.34
CA HIS A 50 7.73 -0.56 -3.43
C HIS A 50 8.35 -1.21 -2.18
N GLY A 51 8.26 -2.54 -2.11
CA GLY A 51 8.78 -3.35 -1.02
C GLY A 51 10.14 -3.99 -1.29
N PHE A 52 10.46 -5.00 -0.48
CA PHE A 52 11.68 -5.78 -0.56
C PHE A 52 11.81 -6.53 -1.89
N LEU A 53 13.02 -6.60 -2.44
CA LEU A 53 13.37 -7.24 -3.72
C LEU A 53 12.48 -6.79 -4.90
N SER A 54 12.00 -5.56 -4.86
CA SER A 54 11.20 -4.92 -5.91
C SER A 54 11.96 -3.72 -6.48
N HIS A 55 11.43 -3.09 -7.51
CA HIS A 55 11.98 -1.90 -8.15
C HIS A 55 10.88 -1.07 -8.82
N GLY A 56 11.16 0.19 -9.13
CA GLY A 56 10.19 1.14 -9.66
C GLY A 56 9.56 0.80 -11.02
N GLN A 57 10.08 -0.20 -11.74
CA GLN A 57 9.57 -0.63 -13.06
C GLN A 57 8.80 -1.96 -13.00
N GLN A 58 8.46 -2.47 -11.82
CA GLN A 58 7.62 -3.65 -11.67
C GLN A 58 6.26 -3.47 -12.36
N SER A 59 5.72 -4.56 -12.94
CA SER A 59 4.44 -4.53 -13.67
C SER A 59 3.30 -3.93 -12.84
N TRP A 60 3.19 -4.34 -11.56
CA TRP A 60 2.15 -3.85 -10.67
C TRP A 60 2.24 -2.34 -10.40
N ILE A 61 3.46 -1.76 -10.36
CA ILE A 61 3.66 -0.31 -10.22
C ILE A 61 3.20 0.42 -11.47
N ASN A 62 3.54 -0.12 -12.65
CA ASN A 62 3.12 0.45 -13.92
C ASN A 62 1.60 0.41 -14.09
N GLU A 63 0.96 -0.68 -13.67
CA GLU A 63 -0.49 -0.83 -13.69
C GLU A 63 -1.19 0.11 -12.71
N MET A 64 -0.68 0.24 -11.49
CA MET A 64 -1.21 1.14 -10.47
C MET A 64 -1.04 2.61 -10.87
N GLU A 65 0.13 3.01 -11.37
CA GLU A 65 0.36 4.36 -11.91
C GLU A 65 -0.63 4.68 -13.01
N LYS A 66 -0.78 3.79 -14.00
CA LYS A 66 -1.75 3.94 -15.08
C LYS A 66 -3.18 4.09 -14.55
N ALA A 67 -3.56 3.28 -13.57
CA ALA A 67 -4.88 3.34 -12.96
C ALA A 67 -5.11 4.68 -12.24
N PHE A 68 -4.14 5.21 -11.50
CA PHE A 68 -4.23 6.54 -10.88
C PHE A 68 -4.37 7.65 -11.92
N LEU A 69 -3.59 7.61 -13.01
CA LEU A 69 -3.64 8.60 -14.08
C LEU A 69 -4.98 8.55 -14.86
N GLN A 70 -5.62 7.38 -14.94
CA GLN A 70 -6.96 7.23 -15.52
C GLN A 70 -8.05 7.71 -14.56
N TRP A 71 -7.88 7.44 -13.27
CA TRP A 71 -8.86 7.78 -12.24
C TRP A 71 -9.05 9.30 -12.09
N ASN A 72 -7.95 10.07 -12.00
CA ASN A 72 -8.05 11.52 -11.83
C ASN A 72 -6.82 12.24 -12.42
N ASP A 73 -6.90 13.57 -12.52
CA ASP A 73 -5.75 14.40 -12.86
C ASP A 73 -4.85 14.57 -11.62
N VAL A 74 -3.82 13.75 -11.52
CA VAL A 74 -2.91 13.64 -10.37
C VAL A 74 -1.45 13.74 -10.81
N ASN A 75 -0.58 14.17 -9.89
CA ASN A 75 0.86 13.89 -9.99
C ASN A 75 1.11 12.50 -9.42
N VAL A 76 1.87 11.66 -10.10
CA VAL A 76 2.32 10.36 -9.58
C VAL A 76 3.84 10.36 -9.46
N VAL A 77 4.35 10.03 -8.27
CA VAL A 77 5.77 9.92 -7.98
C VAL A 77 6.06 8.47 -7.58
N ILE A 78 6.86 7.78 -8.38
CA ILE A 78 7.38 6.46 -8.02
C ILE A 78 8.69 6.64 -7.27
N VAL A 79 8.79 6.05 -6.09
CA VAL A 79 10.02 6.01 -5.29
C VAL A 79 10.70 4.67 -5.55
N ASP A 80 11.79 4.72 -6.32
CA ASP A 80 12.63 3.55 -6.58
C ASP A 80 13.86 3.60 -5.68
N TRP A 81 13.91 2.66 -4.72
CA TRP A 81 15.01 2.51 -3.77
C TRP A 81 15.78 1.20 -3.95
N SER A 82 15.63 0.58 -5.12
CA SER A 82 16.26 -0.71 -5.46
C SER A 82 17.79 -0.66 -5.49
N ALA A 83 18.38 0.42 -6.00
CA ALA A 83 19.82 0.54 -6.18
C ALA A 83 20.62 0.63 -4.89
N GLY A 84 20.07 1.21 -3.82
CA GLY A 84 20.81 1.43 -2.57
C GLY A 84 20.27 0.69 -1.36
N GLY A 85 18.98 0.35 -1.35
CA GLY A 85 18.28 -0.19 -0.19
C GLY A 85 17.89 -1.66 -0.29
N ASN A 86 17.77 -2.17 -1.50
CA ASN A 86 17.22 -3.49 -1.79
C ASN A 86 18.33 -4.55 -1.85
N THR A 87 18.86 -4.92 -0.69
CA THR A 87 19.89 -5.95 -0.56
C THR A 87 19.23 -7.31 -0.32
N TRP A 88 19.90 -8.41 -0.65
CA TRP A 88 19.44 -9.77 -0.31
C TRP A 88 19.29 -10.01 1.20
N ASN A 89 19.85 -9.14 2.02
CA ASN A 89 19.71 -9.17 3.47
C ASN A 89 18.45 -8.36 3.87
N TYR A 90 17.37 -9.07 4.20
CA TYR A 90 16.11 -8.47 4.62
C TYR A 90 16.26 -7.52 5.82
N TYR A 91 17.03 -7.90 6.84
CA TYR A 91 17.23 -7.07 8.04
C TYR A 91 17.88 -5.71 7.70
N LYS A 92 18.85 -5.73 6.78
CA LYS A 92 19.46 -4.49 6.29
C LYS A 92 18.46 -3.65 5.52
N ALA A 93 17.64 -4.26 4.67
CA ALA A 93 16.57 -3.55 3.95
C ALA A 93 15.53 -2.95 4.93
N ALA A 94 15.14 -3.70 5.98
CA ALA A 94 14.23 -3.22 7.01
C ALA A 94 14.79 -2.00 7.77
N VAL A 95 16.08 -2.00 8.12
CA VAL A 95 16.76 -0.84 8.75
C VAL A 95 16.79 0.36 7.80
N ASN A 96 17.05 0.13 6.51
CA ASN A 96 17.11 1.17 5.49
C ASN A 96 15.76 1.90 5.29
N THR A 97 14.62 1.28 5.63
CA THR A 97 13.29 1.90 5.47
C THR A 97 13.19 3.28 6.10
N LYS A 98 13.82 3.47 7.26
CA LYS A 98 13.84 4.77 7.95
C LYS A 98 14.65 5.83 7.17
N VAL A 99 15.78 5.43 6.59
CA VAL A 99 16.61 6.33 5.77
C VAL A 99 15.87 6.74 4.50
N ILE A 100 15.16 5.79 3.86
CA ILE A 100 14.38 6.07 2.66
C ILE A 100 13.19 6.98 2.99
N GLY A 101 12.50 6.76 4.10
CA GLY A 101 11.44 7.66 4.59
C GLY A 101 11.95 9.10 4.78
N TYR A 102 13.16 9.25 5.33
CA TYR A 102 13.83 10.56 5.42
C TYR A 102 14.10 11.19 4.04
N GLN A 103 14.52 10.40 3.05
CA GLN A 103 14.75 10.91 1.69
C GLN A 103 13.44 11.36 1.02
N ILE A 104 12.33 10.63 1.23
CA ILE A 104 11.01 11.06 0.75
C ILE A 104 10.62 12.40 1.40
N ALA A 105 10.81 12.55 2.72
CA ALA A 105 10.51 13.81 3.38
C ALA A 105 11.34 14.97 2.83
N ARG A 106 12.64 14.75 2.56
CA ARG A 106 13.50 15.73 1.92
C ARG A 106 13.02 16.08 0.51
N PHE A 107 12.59 15.09 -0.26
CA PHE A 107 12.04 15.31 -1.61
C PHE A 107 10.80 16.20 -1.55
N VAL A 108 9.84 15.89 -0.68
CA VAL A 108 8.62 16.68 -0.50
C VAL A 108 8.93 18.13 -0.11
N GLU A 109 9.85 18.35 0.84
CA GLU A 109 10.28 19.71 1.24
C GLU A 109 10.98 20.43 0.09
N HIS A 110 11.77 19.70 -0.71
CA HIS A 110 12.47 20.28 -1.84
C HIS A 110 11.49 20.75 -2.92
N VAL A 111 10.48 19.93 -3.25
CA VAL A 111 9.37 20.32 -4.13
C VAL A 111 8.63 21.52 -3.57
N GLN A 112 8.29 21.50 -2.29
CA GLN A 112 7.63 22.60 -1.61
C GLN A 112 8.42 23.91 -1.74
N ASN A 113 9.70 23.90 -1.43
CA ASN A 113 10.54 25.11 -1.47
C ASN A 113 10.73 25.65 -2.90
N ALA A 114 10.91 24.76 -3.87
CA ALA A 114 11.06 25.14 -5.27
C ALA A 114 9.81 25.83 -5.84
N THR A 115 8.64 25.39 -5.43
CA THR A 115 7.37 25.96 -5.91
C THR A 115 6.94 27.20 -5.13
N THR A 116 7.30 27.32 -3.85
CA THR A 116 7.01 28.53 -3.05
C THR A 116 7.83 29.73 -3.51
N SER A 117 9.04 29.53 -4.02
CA SER A 117 9.90 30.63 -4.52
C SER A 117 9.37 31.30 -5.79
N VAL A 118 8.45 30.68 -6.51
CA VAL A 118 7.84 31.19 -7.75
C VAL A 118 6.53 31.95 -7.47
N GLN A 119 5.88 31.71 -6.35
CA GLN A 119 4.63 32.37 -5.95
C GLN A 119 4.91 33.34 -4.79
N SER A 120 4.82 34.63 -5.05
CA SER A 120 4.98 35.69 -4.03
C SER A 120 3.96 35.54 -2.90
N ASP A 121 4.45 35.51 -1.67
CA ASP A 121 3.86 35.88 -0.35
C ASP A 121 2.33 35.85 -0.12
N SER A 122 1.56 35.01 -0.75
CA SER A 122 0.20 34.76 -0.27
C SER A 122 0.23 33.56 0.69
N ASP A 123 -0.20 33.75 1.94
CA ASP A 123 -0.35 32.72 2.99
C ASP A 123 -1.29 31.53 2.61
N ASN A 124 -1.88 31.57 1.44
CA ASN A 124 -2.72 30.53 0.85
C ASN A 124 -1.91 29.63 -0.10
N ASN A 125 -0.96 28.87 0.44
CA ASN A 125 -0.36 27.76 -0.31
C ASN A 125 -1.41 26.66 -0.53
N ASN A 126 -2.04 26.66 -1.69
CA ASN A 126 -3.09 25.71 -2.09
C ASN A 126 -2.47 24.39 -2.58
N TRP A 127 -1.71 23.71 -1.65
CA TRP A 127 -1.12 22.41 -1.92
C TRP A 127 -2.19 21.36 -2.08
N GLY A 128 -2.17 20.63 -3.19
CA GLY A 128 -3.02 19.45 -3.37
C GLY A 128 -2.74 18.38 -2.30
N PRO A 129 -3.70 17.49 -2.03
CA PRO A 129 -3.54 16.44 -1.03
C PRO A 129 -2.35 15.51 -1.34
N LEU A 130 -1.49 15.24 -0.34
CA LEU A 130 -0.39 14.29 -0.45
C LEU A 130 -0.84 12.92 0.06
N HIS A 131 -0.83 11.90 -0.81
CA HIS A 131 -1.21 10.53 -0.52
C HIS A 131 -0.01 9.61 -0.75
N LEU A 132 0.44 8.92 0.30
CA LEU A 132 1.50 7.92 0.23
C LEU A 132 0.89 6.53 0.12
N VAL A 133 1.36 5.72 -0.83
CA VAL A 133 0.92 4.34 -1.07
C VAL A 133 2.14 3.44 -1.00
N GLY A 134 2.20 2.56 -0.01
CA GLY A 134 3.37 1.71 0.21
C GLY A 134 3.02 0.23 0.31
N HIS A 135 3.77 -0.64 -0.38
CA HIS A 135 3.64 -2.08 -0.30
C HIS A 135 4.73 -2.68 0.59
N SER A 136 4.37 -3.60 1.48
CA SER A 136 5.33 -4.35 2.29
C SER A 136 6.24 -3.43 3.13
N LEU A 137 7.57 -3.48 2.97
CA LEU A 137 8.50 -2.51 3.56
C LEU A 137 8.18 -1.06 3.15
N GLY A 138 7.64 -0.85 1.93
CA GLY A 138 7.22 0.46 1.45
C GLY A 138 6.14 1.11 2.30
N ALA A 139 5.27 0.32 2.93
CA ALA A 139 4.26 0.85 3.86
C ALA A 139 4.90 1.49 5.09
N HIS A 140 5.92 0.87 5.66
CA HIS A 140 6.67 1.44 6.80
C HIS A 140 7.51 2.65 6.37
N ILE A 141 8.09 2.63 5.16
CA ILE A 141 8.77 3.80 4.57
C ILE A 141 7.81 5.00 4.51
N CYS A 142 6.57 4.81 4.07
CA CYS A 142 5.54 5.86 4.06
C CYS A 142 5.27 6.41 5.48
N GLY A 143 5.17 5.52 6.48
CA GLY A 143 5.02 5.93 7.88
C GLY A 143 6.21 6.75 8.38
N PHE A 144 7.45 6.35 8.08
CA PHE A 144 8.64 7.11 8.45
C PHE A 144 8.72 8.45 7.74
N ALA A 145 8.34 8.53 6.45
CA ALA A 145 8.29 9.79 5.72
C ALA A 145 7.29 10.77 6.35
N ALA A 146 6.09 10.29 6.70
CA ALA A 146 5.06 11.12 7.34
C ALA A 146 5.49 11.61 8.75
N LYS A 147 6.10 10.74 9.56
CA LYS A 147 6.67 11.11 10.88
C LYS A 147 7.74 12.19 10.73
N GLU A 148 8.62 12.05 9.74
CA GLU A 148 9.69 13.02 9.51
C GLU A 148 9.14 14.37 9.01
N LEU A 149 8.18 14.40 8.08
CA LEU A 149 7.50 15.63 7.65
C LEU A 149 6.79 16.32 8.81
N LYS A 150 6.13 15.56 9.69
CA LYS A 150 5.50 16.10 10.91
C LYS A 150 6.53 16.71 11.85
N LYS A 151 7.65 16.02 12.10
CA LYS A 151 8.75 16.49 12.96
C LYS A 151 9.36 17.78 12.42
N ARG A 152 9.54 17.90 11.12
CA ARG A 152 10.07 19.08 10.43
C ARG A 152 9.07 20.22 10.32
N ARG A 153 7.80 20.01 10.70
CA ARG A 153 6.71 20.97 10.55
C ARG A 153 6.52 21.41 9.10
N SER A 154 6.69 20.47 8.15
CA SER A 154 6.45 20.73 6.73
C SER A 154 5.06 21.33 6.52
N LYS A 155 4.95 22.35 5.66
CA LYS A 155 3.65 22.96 5.32
C LYS A 155 2.83 22.01 4.45
N TRP A 156 3.47 21.25 3.56
CA TRP A 156 2.81 20.22 2.76
C TRP A 156 2.77 18.90 3.53
N ARG A 157 1.63 18.62 4.13
CA ARG A 157 1.45 17.47 5.02
C ARG A 157 0.83 16.28 4.31
N VAL A 158 1.21 15.09 4.74
CA VAL A 158 0.55 13.86 4.30
C VAL A 158 -0.90 13.85 4.79
N GLN A 159 -1.85 13.70 3.85
CA GLN A 159 -3.28 13.64 4.13
C GLN A 159 -3.77 12.20 4.27
N ARG A 160 -3.16 11.27 3.51
CA ARG A 160 -3.53 9.87 3.51
C ARG A 160 -2.30 8.97 3.36
N ILE A 161 -2.33 7.82 4.04
CA ILE A 161 -1.41 6.72 3.80
C ILE A 161 -2.24 5.47 3.55
N THR A 162 -2.00 4.79 2.42
CA THR A 162 -2.52 3.45 2.16
C THR A 162 -1.39 2.44 2.30
N GLY A 163 -1.48 1.58 3.31
CA GLY A 163 -0.55 0.49 3.56
C GLY A 163 -1.04 -0.80 2.88
N LEU A 164 -0.27 -1.29 1.93
CA LEU A 164 -0.58 -2.50 1.17
C LEU A 164 0.20 -3.67 1.77
N ASP A 165 -0.47 -4.47 2.58
CA ASP A 165 0.07 -5.60 3.33
C ASP A 165 1.42 -5.27 4.00
N PRO A 166 1.45 -4.35 4.97
CA PRO A 166 2.68 -3.87 5.61
C PRO A 166 3.52 -5.03 6.12
N ALA A 167 4.83 -5.00 5.91
CA ALA A 167 5.74 -6.09 6.23
C ALA A 167 5.70 -6.49 7.71
N GLN A 168 5.65 -7.81 8.00
CA GLN A 168 5.64 -8.35 9.36
C GLN A 168 7.04 -8.50 9.97
N PRO A 169 8.04 -9.12 9.32
CA PRO A 169 9.34 -9.33 9.94
C PRO A 169 9.99 -8.00 10.32
N CYS A 170 10.55 -7.89 11.52
CA CYS A 170 11.10 -6.69 12.16
C CYS A 170 10.08 -5.62 12.61
N PHE A 171 8.78 -5.75 12.28
CA PHE A 171 7.76 -4.72 12.56
C PHE A 171 6.62 -5.22 13.45
N LYS A 172 6.53 -6.54 13.68
CA LYS A 172 5.59 -7.12 14.65
C LYS A 172 6.07 -6.80 16.08
N ASN A 173 5.14 -6.47 16.95
CA ASN A 173 5.38 -6.20 18.37
C ASN A 173 6.40 -5.07 18.66
N VAL A 174 6.61 -4.16 17.70
CA VAL A 174 7.42 -2.96 17.92
C VAL A 174 6.54 -1.75 18.20
N ASP A 175 7.15 -0.73 18.82
CA ASP A 175 6.47 0.53 19.11
C ASP A 175 5.96 1.23 17.84
N SER A 176 4.89 1.99 17.97
CA SER A 176 4.26 2.73 16.87
C SER A 176 5.19 3.73 16.16
N THR A 177 6.24 4.20 16.86
CA THR A 177 7.27 5.06 16.26
C THR A 177 8.19 4.32 15.28
N MET A 178 8.24 2.98 15.38
CA MET A 178 9.12 2.12 14.59
C MET A 178 8.42 1.42 13.41
N LYS A 179 7.14 1.68 13.20
CA LYS A 179 6.35 1.13 12.09
C LYS A 179 5.29 2.13 11.61
N LEU A 180 4.61 1.82 10.50
CA LEU A 180 3.40 2.54 10.10
C LEU A 180 2.34 2.46 11.20
N HIS A 181 1.69 3.58 11.48
CA HIS A 181 0.65 3.67 12.49
C HIS A 181 -0.39 4.73 12.11
N LYS A 182 -1.63 4.59 12.60
CA LYS A 182 -2.73 5.53 12.33
C LYS A 182 -2.43 6.99 12.69
N SER A 183 -1.52 7.25 13.63
CA SER A 183 -1.12 8.63 13.99
C SER A 183 -0.25 9.33 12.94
N ASP A 184 0.16 8.66 11.87
CA ASP A 184 1.11 9.21 10.89
C ASP A 184 0.46 10.18 9.91
N ALA A 185 -0.85 10.01 9.64
CA ALA A 185 -1.63 10.91 8.81
C ALA A 185 -3.06 11.05 9.34
N PRO A 186 -3.83 12.07 8.89
CA PRO A 186 -5.26 12.20 9.21
C PRO A 186 -6.10 10.99 8.82
N PHE A 187 -5.72 10.29 7.73
CA PHE A 187 -6.34 9.05 7.33
C PHE A 187 -5.27 8.01 6.95
N VAL A 188 -5.34 6.83 7.56
CA VAL A 188 -4.47 5.67 7.30
C VAL A 188 -5.37 4.48 7.09
N ASP A 189 -5.32 3.87 5.92
CA ASP A 189 -6.04 2.66 5.55
C ASP A 189 -5.07 1.55 5.16
N ILE A 190 -5.38 0.34 5.59
CA ILE A 190 -4.51 -0.83 5.41
C ILE A 190 -5.30 -1.94 4.70
N ILE A 191 -4.67 -2.61 3.74
CA ILE A 191 -5.20 -3.82 3.10
C ILE A 191 -4.31 -4.99 3.48
N HIS A 192 -4.79 -5.85 4.40
CA HIS A 192 -4.07 -7.03 4.89
C HIS A 192 -4.39 -8.25 4.01
N THR A 193 -3.39 -8.84 3.38
CA THR A 193 -3.61 -9.96 2.46
C THR A 193 -2.78 -11.22 2.77
N ASN A 194 -1.73 -11.08 3.60
CA ASN A 194 -0.90 -12.22 4.00
C ASN A 194 -0.45 -12.12 5.47
N GLY A 195 -1.37 -11.73 6.37
CA GLY A 195 -1.15 -11.59 7.81
C GLY A 195 -1.18 -12.91 8.57
N LYS A 196 -0.31 -13.86 8.22
CA LYS A 196 -0.13 -15.14 8.94
C LYS A 196 0.87 -15.03 10.08
N LEU A 197 0.94 -16.06 10.93
CA LEU A 197 2.05 -16.20 11.86
C LEU A 197 3.35 -16.44 11.08
N LEU A 198 4.50 -16.03 11.64
CA LEU A 198 5.80 -16.27 11.00
C LEU A 198 6.09 -17.76 10.79
N SER A 199 5.61 -18.62 11.68
CA SER A 199 5.67 -20.08 11.54
C SER A 199 4.97 -20.61 10.29
N GLU A 200 3.96 -19.87 9.78
CA GLU A 200 3.18 -20.20 8.60
C GLU A 200 3.61 -19.41 7.35
N ILE A 201 4.79 -18.77 7.39
CA ILE A 201 5.32 -17.91 6.32
C ILE A 201 4.35 -16.75 5.99
N GLY A 202 3.96 -15.98 7.01
CA GLY A 202 3.25 -14.71 6.84
C GLY A 202 4.23 -13.57 6.55
N LEU A 203 4.01 -12.83 5.47
CA LEU A 203 4.84 -11.68 5.08
C LEU A 203 4.27 -10.37 5.59
N GLY A 204 2.94 -10.26 5.73
CA GLY A 204 2.23 -9.08 6.18
C GLY A 204 1.91 -9.10 7.68
N LEU A 205 1.78 -7.90 8.27
CA LEU A 205 1.32 -7.72 9.65
C LEU A 205 -0.15 -8.16 9.79
N PRO A 206 -0.49 -9.03 10.77
CA PRO A 206 -1.87 -9.42 11.03
C PRO A 206 -2.65 -8.40 11.88
N GLU A 207 -1.95 -7.61 12.72
CA GLU A 207 -2.58 -6.66 13.63
C GLU A 207 -3.07 -5.39 12.93
N PRO A 208 -4.22 -4.80 13.37
CA PRO A 208 -4.71 -3.53 12.84
C PRO A 208 -3.79 -2.38 13.28
N ILE A 209 -3.38 -1.56 12.32
CA ILE A 209 -2.49 -0.40 12.53
C ILE A 209 -3.01 0.89 11.90
N GLY A 210 -4.12 0.82 11.15
CA GLY A 210 -4.76 1.91 10.46
C GLY A 210 -5.88 2.58 11.27
N HIS A 211 -6.54 3.56 10.67
CA HIS A 211 -7.87 4.01 11.07
C HIS A 211 -8.93 3.04 10.56
N VAL A 212 -8.66 2.46 9.38
CA VAL A 212 -9.45 1.41 8.74
C VAL A 212 -8.49 0.32 8.28
N ASP A 213 -8.76 -0.92 8.71
CA ASP A 213 -7.98 -2.10 8.37
C ASP A 213 -8.88 -3.10 7.66
N PHE A 214 -8.63 -3.32 6.37
CA PHE A 214 -9.36 -4.26 5.53
C PHE A 214 -8.67 -5.61 5.50
N TYR A 215 -9.45 -6.68 5.63
CA TYR A 215 -8.99 -8.06 5.62
C TYR A 215 -9.68 -8.85 4.48
N PRO A 216 -9.23 -8.69 3.22
CA PRO A 216 -9.74 -9.50 2.12
C PRO A 216 -9.59 -10.98 2.42
N ASN A 217 -10.72 -11.71 2.37
CA ASN A 217 -10.77 -13.13 2.65
C ASN A 217 -10.09 -13.52 3.98
N GLY A 218 -10.31 -12.71 5.02
CA GLY A 218 -9.71 -12.91 6.34
C GLY A 218 -8.24 -12.50 6.46
N GLY A 219 -7.64 -11.89 5.42
CA GLY A 219 -6.32 -11.28 5.48
C GLY A 219 -5.12 -12.24 5.52
N ARG A 220 -5.31 -13.56 5.32
CA ARG A 220 -4.26 -14.57 5.47
C ARG A 220 -3.76 -15.16 4.16
N SER A 221 -4.66 -15.71 3.35
CA SER A 221 -4.40 -16.27 2.04
C SER A 221 -5.42 -15.76 1.04
N GLN A 222 -5.03 -15.61 -0.21
CA GLN A 222 -5.90 -15.00 -1.18
C GLN A 222 -6.32 -15.99 -2.28
N PRO A 223 -7.58 -15.93 -2.75
CA PRO A 223 -8.08 -16.78 -3.82
C PRO A 223 -7.21 -16.67 -5.08
N GLY A 224 -7.02 -17.80 -5.77
CA GLY A 224 -6.22 -17.87 -6.99
C GLY A 224 -4.70 -17.90 -6.76
N CYS A 225 -4.22 -17.77 -5.52
CA CYS A 225 -2.80 -17.92 -5.17
C CYS A 225 -2.36 -19.38 -4.93
N VAL A 226 -3.25 -20.36 -5.12
CA VAL A 226 -2.97 -21.78 -4.88
C VAL A 226 -2.61 -22.54 -6.16
N LYS A 227 -3.03 -22.03 -7.32
CA LYS A 227 -2.79 -22.68 -8.61
C LYS A 227 -1.52 -22.13 -9.28
N ILE A 228 -0.39 -22.69 -8.92
CA ILE A 228 0.69 -22.84 -9.90
C ILE A 228 0.28 -24.08 -10.70
N ASP A 229 0.18 -23.93 -12.02
CA ASP A 229 -0.17 -25.01 -12.94
C ASP A 229 0.68 -26.25 -12.60
N SER A 230 0.01 -27.35 -12.25
CA SER A 230 0.61 -28.50 -11.59
C SER A 230 1.61 -29.27 -12.45
N SER A 231 1.68 -28.97 -13.77
CA SER A 231 2.49 -29.75 -14.70
C SER A 231 4.00 -29.49 -14.64
N TYR A 232 4.45 -28.32 -14.16
CA TYR A 232 5.88 -28.01 -14.08
C TYR A 232 6.44 -27.95 -12.65
N PHE A 233 5.60 -27.87 -11.62
CA PHE A 233 6.01 -27.63 -10.22
C PHE A 233 5.66 -28.76 -9.24
N GLU A 234 5.25 -29.92 -9.75
CA GLU A 234 4.97 -31.09 -8.93
C GLU A 234 6.23 -31.59 -8.18
N TYR A 235 7.41 -31.23 -8.68
CA TYR A 235 8.72 -31.56 -8.09
C TYR A 235 9.33 -30.49 -7.18
N LEU A 236 8.63 -29.32 -6.97
CA LEU A 236 9.15 -28.34 -6.04
C LEU A 236 8.93 -28.80 -4.58
N PRO A 237 9.94 -28.64 -3.73
CA PRO A 237 9.80 -28.90 -2.30
C PRO A 237 8.64 -28.10 -1.70
N ILE A 238 7.90 -28.71 -0.76
CA ILE A 238 6.76 -28.09 -0.05
C ILE A 238 7.05 -26.66 0.44
N PRO A 239 8.26 -26.33 0.98
CA PRO A 239 8.59 -24.97 1.39
C PRO A 239 8.52 -23.93 0.26
N LEU A 240 8.93 -24.27 -0.96
CA LEU A 240 8.88 -23.33 -2.10
C LEU A 240 7.45 -23.05 -2.56
N ARG A 241 6.54 -24.02 -2.48
CA ARG A 241 5.11 -23.81 -2.77
C ARG A 241 4.48 -22.86 -1.75
N ALA A 242 4.79 -23.03 -0.48
CA ALA A 242 4.31 -22.17 0.60
C ALA A 242 4.82 -20.73 0.44
N ILE A 243 6.09 -20.55 0.10
CA ILE A 243 6.69 -19.24 -0.17
C ILE A 243 6.00 -18.56 -1.35
N ASN A 244 5.80 -19.26 -2.47
CA ASN A 244 5.14 -18.72 -3.66
C ASN A 244 3.69 -18.32 -3.37
N LYS A 245 2.93 -19.15 -2.61
CA LYS A 245 1.57 -18.82 -2.16
C LYS A 245 1.57 -17.53 -1.32
N SER A 246 2.55 -17.39 -0.43
CA SER A 246 2.65 -16.20 0.43
C SER A 246 3.04 -14.96 -0.36
N ILE A 247 3.99 -15.05 -1.30
CA ILE A 247 4.35 -13.93 -2.19
C ILE A 247 3.15 -13.49 -3.03
N CYS A 248 2.40 -14.42 -3.61
CA CYS A 248 1.19 -14.13 -4.36
C CYS A 248 0.14 -13.43 -3.48
N SER A 249 -0.17 -13.98 -2.31
CA SER A 249 -1.15 -13.40 -1.39
C SER A 249 -0.71 -12.02 -0.91
N HIS A 250 0.58 -11.84 -0.60
CA HIS A 250 1.18 -10.56 -0.24
C HIS A 250 0.98 -9.50 -1.34
N GLY A 251 1.14 -9.90 -2.59
CA GLY A 251 0.94 -9.02 -3.74
C GLY A 251 -0.52 -8.69 -4.04
N ARG A 252 -1.50 -9.48 -3.57
CA ARG A 252 -2.91 -9.18 -3.81
C ARG A 252 -3.34 -7.81 -3.26
N SER A 253 -2.67 -7.29 -2.26
CA SER A 253 -2.96 -5.97 -1.69
C SER A 253 -2.85 -4.84 -2.72
N TYR A 254 -1.78 -4.81 -3.52
CA TYR A 254 -1.66 -3.82 -4.59
C TYR A 254 -2.58 -4.09 -5.78
N VAL A 255 -2.88 -5.36 -6.05
CA VAL A 255 -3.85 -5.72 -7.10
C VAL A 255 -5.23 -5.19 -6.75
N TYR A 256 -5.70 -5.36 -5.50
CA TYR A 256 -7.01 -4.89 -5.07
C TYR A 256 -7.12 -3.36 -5.07
N LEU A 257 -6.09 -2.64 -4.64
CA LEU A 257 -6.09 -1.17 -4.75
C LEU A 257 -6.16 -0.72 -6.20
N THR A 258 -5.38 -1.35 -7.09
CA THR A 258 -5.39 -1.03 -8.53
C THR A 258 -6.75 -1.32 -9.14
N GLU A 259 -7.38 -2.46 -8.79
CA GLU A 259 -8.70 -2.79 -9.28
C GLU A 259 -9.77 -1.84 -8.76
N SER A 260 -9.65 -1.35 -7.50
CA SER A 260 -10.59 -0.36 -6.96
C SER A 260 -10.56 0.95 -7.76
N LEU A 261 -9.40 1.37 -8.25
CA LEU A 261 -9.25 2.53 -9.14
C LEU A 261 -9.91 2.28 -10.51
N ILE A 262 -9.66 1.10 -11.09
CA ILE A 262 -10.24 0.71 -12.37
C ILE A 262 -11.78 0.61 -12.26
N SER A 263 -12.27 0.03 -11.17
CA SER A 263 -13.70 -0.14 -10.92
C SER A 263 -14.39 1.19 -10.68
N GLU A 264 -13.74 2.15 -10.01
CA GLU A 264 -14.27 3.50 -9.85
C GLU A 264 -14.42 4.22 -11.20
N VAL A 265 -13.44 4.10 -12.09
CA VAL A 265 -13.53 4.68 -13.45
C VAL A 265 -14.62 4.02 -14.30
N LYS A 266 -14.79 2.69 -14.17
CA LYS A 266 -15.75 1.91 -14.96
C LYS A 266 -17.15 1.85 -14.34
N HIS A 267 -17.30 2.22 -13.08
CA HIS A 267 -18.52 2.10 -12.28
C HIS A 267 -19.15 0.69 -12.31
N ASN A 268 -18.30 -0.35 -12.27
CA ASN A 268 -18.77 -1.72 -12.51
C ASN A 268 -18.77 -2.61 -11.26
N CYS A 269 -18.04 -2.25 -10.21
CA CYS A 269 -17.92 -3.11 -9.04
C CYS A 269 -17.41 -2.33 -7.81
N THR A 270 -17.88 -2.71 -6.63
CA THR A 270 -17.49 -2.11 -5.35
C THR A 270 -16.98 -3.18 -4.40
N PHE A 271 -15.84 -2.93 -3.76
CA PHE A 271 -15.30 -3.80 -2.72
C PHE A 271 -15.96 -3.50 -1.38
N TRP A 272 -17.18 -3.98 -1.17
CA TRP A 272 -17.90 -3.80 0.08
C TRP A 272 -17.19 -4.49 1.24
N ALA A 273 -17.06 -3.74 2.33
CA ALA A 273 -16.34 -4.12 3.53
C ALA A 273 -17.26 -4.10 4.74
N HIS A 274 -17.47 -5.26 5.33
CA HIS A 274 -18.33 -5.46 6.50
C HIS A 274 -17.53 -5.34 7.79
N HIS A 275 -18.06 -4.64 8.79
CA HIS A 275 -17.41 -4.56 10.10
C HIS A 275 -17.14 -5.95 10.67
N TRP A 276 -15.91 -6.22 11.11
CA TRP A 276 -15.47 -7.55 11.53
C TRP A 276 -14.57 -7.48 12.76
N ASP A 277 -14.87 -8.30 13.76
CA ASP A 277 -14.13 -8.41 15.02
C ASP A 277 -12.88 -9.31 14.94
N LEU A 278 -12.50 -9.73 13.75
CA LEU A 278 -11.43 -10.67 13.44
C LEU A 278 -11.72 -12.11 13.92
N SER A 279 -12.97 -12.41 14.29
CA SER A 279 -13.41 -13.75 14.67
C SER A 279 -13.98 -14.51 13.48
N TYR A 280 -13.37 -15.65 13.15
CA TYR A 280 -13.86 -16.53 12.07
C TYR A 280 -15.19 -17.20 12.41
N ARG A 281 -15.57 -17.29 13.71
CA ARG A 281 -16.83 -17.92 14.14
C ARG A 281 -18.08 -17.24 13.59
N ASN A 282 -18.03 -15.92 13.39
CA ASN A 282 -19.17 -15.12 12.93
C ASN A 282 -19.03 -14.68 11.47
N LEU A 283 -18.02 -15.19 10.76
CA LEU A 283 -17.66 -14.69 9.44
C LEU A 283 -18.81 -14.84 8.43
N LYS A 284 -19.54 -15.97 8.46
CA LYS A 284 -20.68 -16.20 7.58
C LYS A 284 -21.80 -15.18 7.80
N GLN A 285 -22.12 -14.89 9.05
CA GLN A 285 -23.12 -13.87 9.37
C GLN A 285 -22.67 -12.51 8.88
N VAL A 286 -21.45 -12.09 9.23
CA VAL A 286 -20.86 -10.79 8.84
C VAL A 286 -20.85 -10.63 7.32
N ALA A 287 -20.40 -11.63 6.58
CA ALA A 287 -20.23 -11.54 5.14
C ALA A 287 -21.56 -11.54 4.35
N THR A 288 -22.66 -12.01 4.96
CA THR A 288 -23.98 -12.09 4.33
C THR A 288 -24.94 -10.98 4.74
N GLU A 289 -24.55 -10.12 5.68
CA GLU A 289 -25.33 -8.95 6.06
C GLU A 289 -25.46 -7.98 4.87
N SER A 290 -26.62 -7.32 4.79
CA SER A 290 -26.83 -6.31 3.76
C SER A 290 -25.88 -5.14 3.94
N CYS A 291 -25.26 -4.71 2.86
CA CYS A 291 -24.27 -3.64 2.86
C CYS A 291 -24.81 -2.38 2.20
N ASP A 292 -24.78 -1.28 2.91
CA ASP A 292 -25.01 0.04 2.36
C ASP A 292 -23.94 1.04 2.89
N LYS A 293 -23.96 2.25 2.37
CA LYS A 293 -22.99 3.30 2.72
C LYS A 293 -23.05 3.76 4.18
N THR A 294 -24.10 3.41 4.92
CA THR A 294 -24.28 3.81 6.33
C THR A 294 -23.69 2.79 7.29
N ILE A 295 -23.61 1.52 6.87
CA ILE A 295 -23.19 0.39 7.70
C ILE A 295 -21.80 -0.08 7.30
N CYS A 296 -21.54 -0.17 6.00
CA CYS A 296 -20.30 -0.70 5.43
C CYS A 296 -19.31 0.39 5.02
N ALA A 297 -18.05 0.01 4.90
CA ALA A 297 -17.02 0.79 4.24
C ALA A 297 -16.77 0.24 2.83
N GLU A 298 -16.00 0.97 2.04
CA GLU A 298 -15.50 0.50 0.74
C GLU A 298 -13.97 0.38 0.82
N MET A 299 -13.45 -0.79 0.52
CA MET A 299 -12.01 -1.00 0.43
C MET A 299 -11.47 -0.42 -0.88
N GLY A 300 -10.35 0.30 -0.79
CA GLY A 300 -9.64 0.85 -1.92
C GLY A 300 -9.63 2.36 -1.96
N ILE A 301 -9.69 2.95 -3.17
CA ILE A 301 -9.48 4.40 -3.33
C ILE A 301 -10.53 5.24 -2.60
N ASN A 302 -11.77 4.75 -2.54
CA ASN A 302 -12.89 5.45 -1.92
C ASN A 302 -12.98 5.30 -0.39
N ALA A 303 -12.13 4.50 0.25
CA ALA A 303 -12.17 4.26 1.70
C ALA A 303 -12.25 5.55 2.54
N ILE A 304 -11.59 6.62 2.10
CA ILE A 304 -11.59 7.92 2.79
C ILE A 304 -12.97 8.60 2.82
N ASN A 305 -13.86 8.25 1.90
CA ASN A 305 -15.20 8.87 1.76
C ASN A 305 -16.24 8.27 2.74
N TYR A 306 -15.85 7.24 3.50
CA TYR A 306 -16.71 6.56 4.46
C TYR A 306 -16.33 6.92 5.90
N PRO A 307 -17.31 7.17 6.79
CA PRO A 307 -17.04 7.55 8.17
C PRO A 307 -16.62 6.37 9.06
N GLN A 308 -16.86 5.14 8.62
CA GLN A 308 -16.59 3.92 9.40
C GLN A 308 -15.09 3.76 9.68
N ARG A 309 -14.77 3.25 10.88
CA ARG A 309 -13.40 3.00 11.34
C ARG A 309 -13.33 1.64 12.02
N GLY A 310 -12.10 1.08 12.10
CA GLY A 310 -11.84 -0.23 12.70
C GLY A 310 -11.50 -1.29 11.67
N THR A 311 -11.89 -2.52 11.92
CA THR A 311 -11.54 -3.71 11.15
C THR A 311 -12.71 -4.20 10.31
N PHE A 312 -12.42 -4.59 9.06
CA PHE A 312 -13.44 -4.94 8.07
C PHE A 312 -13.07 -6.18 7.29
N PHE A 313 -14.01 -7.08 7.14
CA PHE A 313 -13.93 -8.22 6.22
C PHE A 313 -14.36 -7.79 4.81
N VAL A 314 -13.65 -8.27 3.78
CA VAL A 314 -13.99 -8.06 2.38
C VAL A 314 -13.95 -9.41 1.65
N ALA A 315 -15.05 -9.80 1.02
CA ALA A 315 -15.02 -10.95 0.12
C ALA A 315 -14.43 -10.56 -1.23
N THR A 316 -13.46 -11.33 -1.74
CA THR A 316 -12.93 -11.14 -3.09
C THR A 316 -12.86 -12.46 -3.85
N SER A 317 -12.97 -12.37 -5.19
CA SER A 317 -12.83 -13.53 -6.09
C SER A 317 -11.38 -13.80 -6.46
N ASN A 318 -11.15 -14.90 -7.19
CA ASN A 318 -9.83 -15.30 -7.66
C ASN A 318 -9.41 -14.66 -9.00
N ILE A 319 -10.36 -14.03 -9.70
CA ILE A 319 -10.17 -13.40 -11.02
C ILE A 319 -10.72 -11.97 -11.03
N PRO A 320 -10.19 -11.07 -11.89
CA PRO A 320 -10.75 -9.74 -12.07
C PRO A 320 -12.26 -9.79 -12.49
N PRO A 321 -13.04 -8.84 -12.00
CA PRO A 321 -12.68 -7.62 -11.25
C PRO A 321 -12.49 -7.82 -9.74
N PHE A 322 -12.21 -8.96 -9.25
CA PHE A 322 -11.96 -9.39 -7.85
C PHE A 322 -13.06 -9.01 -6.84
N CYS A 323 -13.72 -7.89 -6.96
CA CYS A 323 -14.87 -7.54 -6.14
C CYS A 323 -16.04 -8.50 -6.41
N VAL A 324 -16.78 -8.84 -5.36
CA VAL A 324 -17.82 -9.85 -5.42
C VAL A 324 -19.18 -9.19 -5.27
N ASN A 325 -20.04 -9.36 -6.28
CA ASN A 325 -21.44 -8.98 -6.25
C ASN A 325 -22.29 -10.25 -6.20
N GLY A 326 -22.95 -10.49 -5.07
CA GLY A 326 -23.91 -11.57 -4.92
C GLY A 326 -23.60 -12.58 -3.81
N THR A 327 -24.65 -12.92 -3.07
CA THR A 327 -24.63 -13.77 -1.87
C THR A 327 -24.05 -15.18 -2.12
N ARG A 328 -24.20 -15.73 -3.32
CA ARG A 328 -23.70 -17.07 -3.64
C ARG A 328 -22.18 -17.15 -3.59
N ILE A 329 -21.50 -16.20 -4.24
CA ILE A 329 -20.02 -16.19 -4.31
C ILE A 329 -19.45 -15.87 -2.94
N ILE A 330 -20.08 -14.95 -2.20
CA ILE A 330 -19.72 -14.64 -0.81
C ILE A 330 -19.78 -15.91 0.06
N ASN A 331 -20.87 -16.68 -0.04
CA ASN A 331 -21.02 -17.93 0.71
C ASN A 331 -19.94 -18.96 0.33
N GLU A 332 -19.57 -19.07 -0.95
CA GLU A 332 -18.50 -19.98 -1.40
C GLU A 332 -17.14 -19.57 -0.81
N VAL A 333 -16.82 -18.27 -0.79
CA VAL A 333 -15.60 -17.73 -0.16
C VAL A 333 -15.60 -18.04 1.34
N VAL A 334 -16.69 -17.75 2.03
CA VAL A 334 -16.80 -17.96 3.49
C VAL A 334 -16.69 -19.44 3.85
N MET A 335 -17.38 -20.34 3.13
CA MET A 335 -17.26 -21.78 3.36
C MET A 335 -15.84 -22.32 3.13
N GLN A 336 -15.09 -21.73 2.20
CA GLN A 336 -13.69 -22.10 2.00
C GLN A 336 -12.82 -21.64 3.16
N LEU A 337 -13.03 -20.41 3.66
CA LEU A 337 -12.30 -19.86 4.80
C LEU A 337 -12.59 -20.63 6.10
N GLU A 338 -13.84 -21.03 6.32
CA GLU A 338 -14.21 -21.85 7.49
C GLU A 338 -13.53 -23.22 7.45
N ARG A 339 -13.38 -23.83 6.27
CA ARG A 339 -12.63 -25.10 6.11
C ARG A 339 -11.14 -24.90 6.37
N ASP A 340 -10.53 -23.88 5.71
CA ASP A 340 -9.10 -23.57 5.89
C ASP A 340 -8.78 -23.27 7.37
N TYR A 341 -9.69 -22.63 8.10
CA TYR A 341 -9.54 -22.35 9.53
C TYR A 341 -9.72 -23.59 10.41
N ALA A 342 -10.64 -24.49 10.06
CA ALA A 342 -10.83 -25.75 10.79
C ALA A 342 -9.61 -26.66 10.66
N ASP A 343 -9.01 -26.73 9.47
CA ASP A 343 -7.79 -27.50 9.22
C ASP A 343 -6.60 -26.94 10.03
N GLU A 344 -6.48 -25.60 10.16
CA GLU A 344 -5.42 -24.95 10.96
C GLU A 344 -5.56 -25.20 12.49
N LEU A 345 -6.75 -25.56 12.99
CA LEU A 345 -6.97 -25.88 14.41
C LEU A 345 -6.65 -27.35 14.75
N CYS A 346 -6.52 -28.21 13.72
CA CYS A 346 -6.24 -29.63 13.88
C CYS A 346 -4.76 -29.98 13.69
N ASP A 347 -3.95 -29.06 13.17
CA ASP A 347 -2.49 -29.17 13.03
C ASP A 347 -1.78 -28.50 14.23
#